data_13fb76e84385b54ffa5d2c950d25261a
#
_entry.id   13fb76e84385b54ffa5d2c950d25261a
#
_cell.length_a   1.000
_cell.length_b   1.000
_cell.length_c   1.000
_cell.angle_alpha   90.00
_cell.angle_beta   90.00
_cell.angle_gamma   90.00
#
_symmetry.space_group_name_H-M   'P 1'
#
loop_
_entity.id
_entity.type
_entity.pdbx_description
1 polymer ?
#
loop_
_entity_poly.entity_id
_entity_poly.type
_entity_poly.pdbx_seq_one_letter_code
_entity_poly.pdbx_strand_id
1 'polypeptide(L)'
;KRDNNNIRPYLYVNPIQGKHIPTDPEDTMMMCRTLANMVKAAYPSDRLFVIGFAETATGIAAGVCHYLDNVVYYQNTTREQADNEEYLYFTESHSHATDQMLRTNSIDHCFENVDRIIFIDDEVTTGNTICKLVDRLEDKCGISKIKYSIASILNSMTNFRVNQLEDKGIECLFISDLPFEYKKNSIMDI
;
A
#
# COMPACT_ATOMS: atom_id res chain seq x y z
N LYS A 1 -13.49 -15.26 -6.83
CA LYS A 1 -14.67 -14.44 -7.11
C LYS A 1 -15.07 -13.72 -5.83
N ARG A 2 -15.42 -12.44 -5.91
CA ARG A 2 -15.93 -11.66 -4.78
C ARG A 2 -17.44 -11.62 -4.87
N ASP A 3 -18.15 -12.17 -3.88
CA ASP A 3 -19.59 -12.37 -3.97
C ASP A 3 -20.40 -11.07 -3.83
N ASN A 4 -19.86 -10.02 -3.21
CA ASN A 4 -20.56 -8.78 -2.90
C ASN A 4 -19.97 -7.53 -3.57
N ASN A 5 -19.18 -7.66 -4.63
CA ASN A 5 -18.59 -6.52 -5.33
C ASN A 5 -18.90 -6.59 -6.83
N ASN A 6 -19.92 -5.86 -7.26
CA ASN A 6 -20.37 -5.82 -8.65
C ASN A 6 -19.44 -5.00 -9.57
N ILE A 7 -18.58 -4.18 -9.01
CA ILE A 7 -17.64 -3.34 -9.77
C ILE A 7 -16.38 -4.16 -10.11
N ARG A 8 -15.94 -4.99 -9.18
CA ARG A 8 -14.76 -5.84 -9.36
C ARG A 8 -15.04 -7.24 -8.77
N PRO A 9 -15.59 -8.15 -9.58
CA PRO A 9 -16.05 -9.47 -9.11
C PRO A 9 -14.92 -10.48 -8.85
N TYR A 10 -13.66 -10.12 -9.03
CA TYR A 10 -12.50 -10.99 -8.79
C TYR A 10 -11.38 -10.21 -8.11
N LEU A 11 -10.43 -10.94 -7.59
CA LEU A 11 -9.23 -10.49 -6.91
C LEU A 11 -8.05 -11.24 -7.53
N TYR A 12 -6.98 -10.54 -7.86
CA TYR A 12 -5.71 -11.18 -8.14
C TYR A 12 -5.05 -11.53 -6.81
N VAL A 13 -4.55 -12.75 -6.73
CA VAL A 13 -3.83 -13.24 -5.55
C VAL A 13 -2.50 -13.79 -6.02
N ASN A 14 -1.42 -13.25 -5.50
CA ASN A 14 -0.13 -13.86 -5.71
C ASN A 14 -0.04 -15.14 -4.87
N PRO A 15 0.19 -16.32 -5.49
CA PRO A 15 0.19 -17.59 -4.76
C PRO A 15 1.32 -17.69 -3.73
N ILE A 16 2.41 -16.95 -3.89
CA ILE A 16 3.57 -16.99 -2.98
C ILE A 16 3.55 -15.93 -1.87
N GLN A 17 2.48 -15.14 -1.73
CA GLN A 17 2.44 -14.12 -0.68
C GLN A 17 2.05 -14.65 0.72
N GLY A 18 1.66 -15.94 0.82
CA GLY A 18 1.41 -16.61 2.09
C GLY A 18 0.14 -16.21 2.86
N LYS A 19 -0.72 -15.34 2.29
CA LYS A 19 -1.93 -14.85 2.98
C LYS A 19 -3.18 -15.67 2.67
N HIS A 20 -3.44 -15.93 1.39
CA HIS A 20 -4.66 -16.60 0.93
C HIS A 20 -4.45 -18.09 0.64
N ILE A 21 -3.24 -18.45 0.30
CA ILE A 21 -2.82 -19.81 -0.06
C ILE A 21 -1.58 -20.13 0.77
N PRO A 22 -1.52 -21.31 1.43
CA PRO A 22 -0.30 -21.76 2.07
C PRO A 22 0.83 -21.87 1.04
N THR A 23 2.00 -21.35 1.40
CA THR A 23 3.18 -21.35 0.54
C THR A 23 4.44 -21.59 1.35
N ASP A 24 5.52 -21.91 0.67
CA ASP A 24 6.83 -21.99 1.30
C ASP A 24 7.24 -20.59 1.80
N PRO A 25 7.62 -20.44 3.07
CA PRO A 25 8.12 -19.17 3.60
C PRO A 25 9.30 -18.59 2.81
N GLU A 26 10.16 -19.43 2.23
CA GLU A 26 11.30 -18.98 1.42
C GLU A 26 10.85 -18.24 0.16
N ASP A 27 9.78 -18.69 -0.52
CA ASP A 27 9.20 -18.04 -1.69
C ASP A 27 8.64 -16.65 -1.32
N THR A 28 7.93 -16.59 -0.19
CA THR A 28 7.42 -15.31 0.32
C THR A 28 8.56 -14.34 0.64
N MET A 29 9.60 -14.82 1.33
CA MET A 29 10.74 -13.98 1.67
C MET A 29 11.56 -13.56 0.46
N MET A 30 11.68 -14.40 -0.57
CA MET A 30 12.31 -14.03 -1.83
C MET A 30 11.56 -12.91 -2.56
N MET A 31 10.24 -12.97 -2.57
CA MET A 31 9.38 -11.91 -3.12
C MET A 31 9.57 -10.59 -2.34
N CYS A 32 9.54 -10.63 -1.01
CA CYS A 32 9.79 -9.45 -0.16
C CYS A 32 11.19 -8.86 -0.42
N ARG A 33 12.20 -9.73 -0.56
CA ARG A 33 13.57 -9.32 -0.88
C ARG A 33 13.65 -8.63 -2.25
N THR A 34 12.92 -9.13 -3.24
CA THR A 34 12.86 -8.50 -4.57
C THR A 34 12.33 -7.09 -4.47
N LEU A 35 11.21 -6.87 -3.78
CA LEU A 35 10.63 -5.54 -3.58
C LEU A 35 11.57 -4.63 -2.77
N ALA A 36 12.20 -5.16 -1.72
CA ALA A 36 13.19 -4.43 -0.92
C ALA A 36 14.40 -3.97 -1.76
N ASN A 37 14.89 -4.82 -2.66
CA ASN A 37 15.99 -4.46 -3.57
C ASN A 37 15.62 -3.32 -4.52
N MET A 38 14.39 -3.29 -5.01
CA MET A 38 13.88 -2.17 -5.82
C MET A 38 13.86 -0.87 -5.01
N VAL A 39 13.37 -0.92 -3.77
CA VAL A 39 13.37 0.22 -2.85
C VAL A 39 14.79 0.68 -2.55
N LYS A 40 15.73 -0.22 -2.24
CA LYS A 40 17.15 0.12 -2.02
C LYS A 40 17.79 0.80 -3.23
N ALA A 41 17.50 0.30 -4.42
CA ALA A 41 18.04 0.86 -5.65
C ALA A 41 17.50 2.27 -5.95
N ALA A 42 16.21 2.49 -5.68
CA ALA A 42 15.56 3.77 -5.92
C ALA A 42 15.90 4.82 -4.83
N TYR A 43 15.99 4.40 -3.57
CA TYR A 43 16.11 5.31 -2.43
C TYR A 43 17.24 4.91 -1.46
N PRO A 44 18.49 4.86 -1.93
CA PRO A 44 19.60 4.30 -1.16
C PRO A 44 19.97 5.13 0.08
N SER A 45 19.60 6.41 0.12
CA SER A 45 20.00 7.33 1.19
C SER A 45 18.84 7.92 1.97
N ASP A 46 17.58 7.74 1.51
CA ASP A 46 16.40 8.27 2.19
C ASP A 46 16.17 7.48 3.49
N ARG A 47 15.87 8.15 4.60
CA ARG A 47 15.38 7.54 5.84
C ARG A 47 13.91 7.24 5.66
N LEU A 48 13.54 5.97 5.81
CA LEU A 48 12.24 5.47 5.39
C LEU A 48 11.28 5.29 6.57
N PHE A 49 10.05 5.74 6.37
CA PHE A 49 8.89 5.27 7.11
C PHE A 49 8.08 4.33 6.22
N VAL A 50 7.98 3.07 6.59
CA VAL A 50 7.25 2.06 5.83
C VAL A 50 5.86 1.87 6.43
N ILE A 51 4.82 1.99 5.60
CA ILE A 51 3.43 1.78 5.98
C ILE A 51 2.85 0.63 5.15
N GLY A 52 2.54 -0.50 5.82
CA GLY A 52 1.89 -1.66 5.19
C GLY A 52 0.36 -1.57 5.25
N PHE A 53 -0.32 -1.86 4.14
CA PHE A 53 -1.78 -1.81 4.13
C PHE A 53 -2.40 -3.11 4.68
N ALA A 54 -3.25 -2.95 5.68
CA ALA A 54 -4.06 -4.03 6.22
C ALA A 54 -5.14 -4.45 5.20
N GLU A 55 -5.44 -5.74 5.09
CA GLU A 55 -4.93 -6.86 5.88
C GLU A 55 -3.79 -7.59 5.17
N THR A 56 -3.78 -7.59 3.82
CA THR A 56 -2.96 -8.50 3.01
C THR A 56 -1.49 -8.11 3.01
N ALA A 57 -1.20 -6.82 2.96
CA ALA A 57 0.19 -6.37 2.85
C ALA A 57 0.94 -6.25 4.19
N THR A 58 0.32 -6.56 5.33
CA THR A 58 1.01 -6.48 6.64
C THR A 58 2.24 -7.37 6.72
N GLY A 59 2.12 -8.63 6.30
CA GLY A 59 3.26 -9.57 6.27
C GLY A 59 4.30 -9.20 5.21
N ILE A 60 3.85 -8.70 4.05
CA ILE A 60 4.74 -8.25 2.96
C ILE A 60 5.58 -7.06 3.43
N ALA A 61 4.95 -6.06 4.05
CA ALA A 61 5.64 -4.88 4.55
C ALA A 61 6.68 -5.23 5.62
N ALA A 62 6.34 -6.12 6.56
CA ALA A 62 7.29 -6.65 7.54
C ALA A 62 8.47 -7.36 6.88
N GLY A 63 8.20 -8.23 5.89
CA GLY A 63 9.22 -8.93 5.13
C GLY A 63 10.12 -8.00 4.31
N VAL A 64 9.57 -6.94 3.73
CA VAL A 64 10.35 -5.91 3.02
C VAL A 64 11.25 -5.15 4.00
N CYS A 65 10.72 -4.72 5.15
CA CYS A 65 11.49 -4.05 6.19
C CYS A 65 12.66 -4.89 6.70
N HIS A 66 12.50 -6.23 6.76
CA HIS A 66 13.58 -7.12 7.17
C HIS A 66 14.84 -7.00 6.29
N TYR A 67 14.68 -6.65 5.00
CA TYR A 67 15.79 -6.52 4.06
C TYR A 67 16.27 -5.08 3.86
N LEU A 68 15.63 -4.07 4.48
CA LEU A 68 16.00 -2.67 4.36
C LEU A 68 16.81 -2.22 5.59
N ASP A 69 17.92 -1.51 5.38
CA ASP A 69 18.79 -1.04 6.45
C ASP A 69 18.46 0.41 6.89
N ASN A 70 17.68 1.14 6.10
CA ASN A 70 17.37 2.56 6.26
C ASN A 70 15.92 2.83 6.71
N VAL A 71 15.21 1.82 7.22
CA VAL A 71 13.89 1.96 7.81
C VAL A 71 14.02 2.52 9.22
N VAL A 72 13.49 3.71 9.45
CA VAL A 72 13.47 4.39 10.75
C VAL A 72 12.19 4.04 11.52
N TYR A 73 11.06 3.96 10.80
CA TYR A 73 9.76 3.59 11.35
C TYR A 73 9.04 2.60 10.44
N TYR A 74 8.31 1.70 11.08
CA TYR A 74 7.42 0.76 10.41
C TYR A 74 6.08 0.68 11.14
N GLN A 75 4.99 0.72 10.40
CA GLN A 75 3.65 0.58 10.92
C GLN A 75 2.72 -0.02 9.86
N ASN A 76 1.70 -0.73 10.31
CA ASN A 76 0.60 -1.13 9.43
C ASN A 76 -0.62 -0.23 9.65
N THR A 77 -1.41 -0.05 8.59
CA THR A 77 -2.79 0.41 8.76
C THR A 77 -3.59 -0.65 9.50
N THR A 78 -4.73 -0.29 10.05
CA THR A 78 -5.59 -1.21 10.78
C THR A 78 -7.07 -0.94 10.44
N ARG A 79 -7.92 -1.92 10.76
CA ARG A 79 -9.39 -1.81 10.74
C ARG A 79 -9.98 -1.97 12.12
N GLU A 80 -9.13 -2.21 13.10
CA GLU A 80 -9.51 -2.40 14.50
C GLU A 80 -9.01 -1.25 15.34
N GLN A 81 -9.85 -0.76 16.23
CA GLN A 81 -9.51 0.28 17.20
C GLN A 81 -9.08 -0.37 18.51
N ALA A 82 -8.08 0.22 19.15
CA ALA A 82 -7.71 -0.06 20.53
C ALA A 82 -8.06 1.13 21.42
N ASP A 83 -8.35 0.86 22.69
CA ASP A 83 -8.64 1.90 23.67
C ASP A 83 -7.46 2.84 23.88
N ASN A 84 -7.76 4.11 24.07
CA ASN A 84 -6.77 5.17 24.33
C ASN A 84 -5.76 5.43 23.19
N GLU A 85 -6.11 5.10 21.95
CA GLU A 85 -5.28 5.35 20.77
C GLU A 85 -5.95 6.39 19.86
N GLU A 86 -5.12 7.20 19.20
CA GLU A 86 -5.57 8.16 18.20
C GLU A 86 -5.38 7.58 16.79
N TYR A 87 -6.32 7.90 15.90
CA TYR A 87 -6.33 7.37 14.54
C TYR A 87 -6.58 8.44 13.48
N LEU A 88 -5.87 8.31 12.37
CA LEU A 88 -6.12 9.03 11.13
C LEU A 88 -6.98 8.15 10.21
N TYR A 89 -8.20 8.59 9.95
CA TYR A 89 -9.14 7.90 9.05
C TYR A 89 -8.96 8.43 7.62
N PHE A 90 -8.87 7.52 6.64
CA PHE A 90 -8.64 7.88 5.24
C PHE A 90 -9.51 7.13 4.23
N THR A 91 -10.49 6.35 4.70
CA THR A 91 -11.56 5.78 3.86
C THR A 91 -12.84 6.61 3.97
N GLU A 92 -13.72 6.52 2.97
CA GLU A 92 -14.97 7.26 3.01
C GLU A 92 -15.97 6.61 3.96
N SER A 93 -16.60 7.40 4.83
CA SER A 93 -17.64 6.98 5.78
C SER A 93 -18.92 6.43 5.13
N HIS A 94 -19.02 6.47 3.79
CA HIS A 94 -20.16 5.98 3.02
C HIS A 94 -19.91 4.63 2.33
N SER A 95 -18.72 4.06 2.45
CA SER A 95 -18.45 2.72 1.96
C SER A 95 -18.89 1.70 3.03
N HIS A 96 -19.61 0.65 2.65
CA HIS A 96 -19.93 -0.48 3.54
C HIS A 96 -18.68 -1.32 3.95
N ALA A 97 -17.49 -0.87 3.59
CA ALA A 97 -16.22 -1.45 4.01
C ALA A 97 -15.81 -0.82 5.34
N THR A 98 -15.30 -1.62 6.26
CA THR A 98 -14.71 -1.15 7.52
C THR A 98 -13.61 -0.13 7.22
N ASP A 99 -13.66 1.01 7.90
CA ASP A 99 -12.71 2.11 7.69
C ASP A 99 -11.28 1.64 7.90
N GLN A 100 -10.41 2.06 7.00
CA GLN A 100 -8.97 1.93 7.22
C GLN A 100 -8.45 3.16 7.97
N MET A 101 -7.58 2.90 8.91
CA MET A 101 -7.02 3.95 9.75
C MET A 101 -5.53 3.70 10.04
N LEU A 102 -4.83 4.76 10.33
CA LEU A 102 -3.44 4.73 10.76
C LEU A 102 -3.37 5.28 12.19
N ARG A 103 -2.72 4.55 13.11
CA ARG A 103 -2.50 5.03 14.47
C ARG A 103 -1.57 6.24 14.46
N THR A 104 -1.87 7.28 15.24
CA THR A 104 -1.15 8.55 15.18
C THR A 104 -0.44 8.97 16.45
N ASN A 105 -0.61 8.27 17.56
CA ASN A 105 0.00 8.61 18.86
C ASN A 105 1.53 8.81 18.84
N SER A 106 2.22 8.21 17.89
CA SER A 106 3.68 8.29 17.76
C SER A 106 4.13 9.00 16.47
N ILE A 107 3.20 9.37 15.59
CA ILE A 107 3.53 9.87 14.25
C ILE A 107 4.15 11.26 14.28
N ASP A 108 3.70 12.14 15.18
CA ASP A 108 4.13 13.54 15.22
C ASP A 108 5.66 13.67 15.42
N HIS A 109 6.29 12.72 16.12
CA HIS A 109 7.73 12.65 16.30
C HIS A 109 8.50 11.90 15.19
N CYS A 110 7.77 11.12 14.38
CA CYS A 110 8.39 10.30 13.32
C CYS A 110 8.89 11.16 12.16
N PHE A 111 8.18 12.24 11.84
CA PHE A 111 8.44 13.00 10.62
C PHE A 111 9.73 13.83 10.65
N GLU A 112 10.24 14.19 11.83
CA GLU A 112 11.50 14.94 11.97
C GLU A 112 12.71 14.17 11.43
N ASN A 113 12.62 12.84 11.41
CA ASN A 113 13.71 11.94 11.04
C ASN A 113 13.44 11.08 9.81
N VAL A 114 12.43 11.42 9.01
CA VAL A 114 12.01 10.68 7.80
C VAL A 114 12.16 11.57 6.57
N ASP A 115 12.74 11.01 5.52
CA ASP A 115 12.87 11.66 4.22
C ASP A 115 11.78 11.20 3.26
N ARG A 116 11.29 9.95 3.45
CA ARG A 116 10.31 9.33 2.56
C ARG A 116 9.37 8.38 3.31
N ILE A 117 8.08 8.45 2.95
CA ILE A 117 7.09 7.44 3.35
C ILE A 117 6.89 6.48 2.17
N ILE A 118 7.01 5.17 2.43
CA ILE A 118 6.75 4.12 1.45
C ILE A 118 5.50 3.34 1.88
N PHE A 119 4.50 3.37 1.01
CA PHE A 119 3.27 2.60 1.16
C PHE A 119 3.45 1.24 0.49
N ILE A 120 3.29 0.16 1.26
CA ILE A 120 3.40 -1.21 0.76
C ILE A 120 2.02 -1.83 0.67
N ASP A 121 1.69 -2.34 -0.53
CA ASP A 121 0.46 -3.08 -0.78
C ASP A 121 0.73 -4.34 -1.62
N ASP A 122 -0.17 -5.30 -1.60
CA ASP A 122 -0.09 -6.49 -2.44
C ASP A 122 -0.51 -6.17 -3.89
N GLU A 123 -1.57 -5.38 -4.07
CA GLU A 123 -2.07 -4.95 -5.36
C GLU A 123 -2.57 -3.51 -5.30
N VAL A 124 -2.07 -2.66 -6.19
CA VAL A 124 -2.58 -1.30 -6.38
C VAL A 124 -3.49 -1.24 -7.60
N THR A 125 -4.76 -0.88 -7.38
CA THR A 125 -5.79 -0.84 -8.42
C THR A 125 -6.13 0.56 -8.92
N THR A 126 -6.20 1.52 -8.02
CA THR A 126 -6.50 2.93 -8.34
C THR A 126 -5.58 3.91 -7.61
N GLY A 127 -4.92 3.47 -6.55
CA GLY A 127 -4.13 4.34 -5.67
C GLY A 127 -4.94 5.39 -4.88
N ASN A 128 -6.28 5.37 -4.98
CA ASN A 128 -7.12 6.39 -4.33
C ASN A 128 -6.98 6.37 -2.80
N THR A 129 -6.90 5.19 -2.21
CA THR A 129 -6.72 5.03 -0.75
C THR A 129 -5.39 5.67 -0.30
N ILE A 130 -4.34 5.48 -1.07
CA ILE A 130 -3.02 6.06 -0.81
C ILE A 130 -3.06 7.58 -0.94
N CYS A 131 -3.66 8.12 -2.02
CA CYS A 131 -3.83 9.57 -2.17
C CYS A 131 -4.54 10.19 -0.96
N LYS A 132 -5.64 9.58 -0.50
CA LYS A 132 -6.38 10.06 0.67
C LYS A 132 -5.53 10.03 1.93
N LEU A 133 -4.73 8.97 2.12
CA LEU A 133 -3.82 8.91 3.27
C LEU A 133 -2.75 9.99 3.19
N VAL A 134 -2.16 10.23 2.02
CA VAL A 134 -1.20 11.32 1.79
C VAL A 134 -1.83 12.67 2.14
N ASP A 135 -2.99 12.98 1.54
CA ASP A 135 -3.71 14.24 1.79
C ASP A 135 -3.96 14.43 3.32
N ARG A 136 -4.37 13.37 4.03
CA ARG A 136 -4.61 13.40 5.49
C ARG A 136 -3.34 13.56 6.32
N LEU A 137 -2.23 12.95 5.89
CA LEU A 137 -0.94 13.11 6.55
C LEU A 137 -0.42 14.54 6.39
N GLU A 138 -0.54 15.11 5.20
CA GLU A 138 -0.16 16.50 4.92
C GLU A 138 -0.99 17.49 5.72
N ASP A 139 -2.31 17.31 5.77
CA ASP A 139 -3.22 18.16 6.54
C ASP A 139 -2.92 18.13 8.04
N LYS A 140 -2.63 16.93 8.59
CA LYS A 140 -2.39 16.76 10.03
C LYS A 140 -1.02 17.28 10.46
N CYS A 141 0.00 17.04 9.66
CA CYS A 141 1.39 17.20 10.08
C CYS A 141 2.09 18.40 9.42
N GLY A 142 1.43 19.10 8.48
CA GLY A 142 2.01 20.25 7.77
C GLY A 142 3.27 19.89 6.97
N ILE A 143 3.35 18.67 6.45
CA ILE A 143 4.58 18.09 5.92
C ILE A 143 4.76 18.46 4.45
N SER A 144 5.46 19.54 4.17
CA SER A 144 5.82 19.92 2.80
C SER A 144 7.14 19.33 2.27
N LYS A 145 7.85 18.53 3.08
CA LYS A 145 9.21 18.07 2.74
C LYS A 145 9.38 16.56 2.59
N ILE A 146 8.39 15.77 2.98
CA ILE A 146 8.45 14.31 2.89
C ILE A 146 8.07 13.88 1.48
N LYS A 147 8.86 12.96 0.93
CA LYS A 147 8.58 12.31 -0.34
C LYS A 147 7.68 11.09 -0.12
N TYR A 148 6.88 10.76 -1.11
CA TYR A 148 5.96 9.63 -1.06
C TYR A 148 6.26 8.62 -2.15
N SER A 149 6.13 7.34 -1.83
CA SER A 149 6.26 6.26 -2.81
C SER A 149 5.31 5.12 -2.51
N ILE A 150 4.92 4.44 -3.56
CA ILE A 150 4.19 3.17 -3.50
C ILE A 150 5.16 2.07 -3.89
N ALA A 151 5.18 0.98 -3.14
CA ALA A 151 5.86 -0.24 -3.54
C ALA A 151 4.89 -1.41 -3.41
N SER A 152 4.59 -2.11 -4.52
CA SER A 152 3.68 -3.25 -4.48
C SER A 152 4.13 -4.41 -5.35
N ILE A 153 3.53 -5.58 -5.08
CA ILE A 153 3.77 -6.78 -5.88
C ILE A 153 3.15 -6.61 -7.25
N LEU A 154 1.92 -6.11 -7.31
CA LEU A 154 1.15 -5.98 -8.54
C LEU A 154 0.62 -4.56 -8.73
N ASN A 155 0.86 -4.02 -9.92
CA ASN A 155 0.16 -2.86 -10.43
C ASN A 155 -0.97 -3.28 -11.37
N SER A 156 -2.20 -2.94 -11.02
CA SER A 156 -3.38 -3.10 -11.87
C SER A 156 -3.93 -1.76 -12.37
N MET A 157 -3.21 -0.66 -12.15
CA MET A 157 -3.55 0.68 -12.66
C MET A 157 -3.21 0.80 -14.14
N THR A 158 -3.93 1.67 -14.84
CA THR A 158 -3.53 2.12 -16.17
C THR A 158 -2.31 3.05 -16.09
N ASN A 159 -1.51 3.13 -17.16
CA ASN A 159 -0.39 4.06 -17.24
C ASN A 159 -0.82 5.52 -16.99
N PHE A 160 -2.00 5.90 -17.46
CA PHE A 160 -2.56 7.22 -17.20
C PHE A 160 -2.72 7.48 -15.70
N ARG A 161 -3.15 6.47 -14.94
CA ARG A 161 -3.32 6.61 -13.49
C ARG A 161 -1.99 6.64 -12.74
N VAL A 162 -1.01 5.86 -13.17
CA VAL A 162 0.35 5.92 -12.62
C VAL A 162 0.93 7.32 -12.81
N ASN A 163 0.87 7.87 -14.02
CA ASN A 163 1.34 9.22 -14.31
C ASN A 163 0.65 10.29 -13.43
N GLN A 164 -0.67 10.15 -13.18
CA GLN A 164 -1.38 11.05 -12.26
C GLN A 164 -0.86 10.99 -10.81
N LEU A 165 -0.39 9.83 -10.35
CA LEU A 165 0.22 9.70 -9.03
C LEU A 165 1.61 10.34 -9.00
N GLU A 166 2.40 10.12 -10.04
CA GLU A 166 3.73 10.71 -10.20
C GLU A 166 3.66 12.24 -10.33
N ASP A 167 2.67 12.78 -11.05
CA ASP A 167 2.39 14.22 -11.12
C ASP A 167 2.04 14.83 -9.76
N LYS A 168 1.49 14.02 -8.84
CA LYS A 168 1.27 14.38 -7.44
C LYS A 168 2.48 14.19 -6.53
N GLY A 169 3.62 13.78 -7.09
CA GLY A 169 4.84 13.50 -6.32
C GLY A 169 4.84 12.16 -5.60
N ILE A 170 3.98 11.20 -6.01
CA ILE A 170 3.94 9.84 -5.46
C ILE A 170 4.62 8.91 -6.46
N GLU A 171 5.86 8.53 -6.20
CA GLU A 171 6.63 7.63 -7.06
C GLU A 171 6.16 6.18 -6.92
N CYS A 172 6.22 5.39 -7.99
CA CYS A 172 5.66 4.04 -8.05
C CYS A 172 6.71 2.98 -8.36
N LEU A 173 6.77 1.91 -7.56
CA LEU A 173 7.62 0.74 -7.76
C LEU A 173 6.76 -0.53 -7.74
N PHE A 174 6.81 -1.32 -8.81
CA PHE A 174 6.00 -2.54 -8.94
C PHE A 174 6.86 -3.71 -9.41
N ILE A 175 6.68 -4.90 -8.77
CA ILE A 175 7.34 -6.13 -9.26
C ILE A 175 6.73 -6.54 -10.60
N SER A 176 5.40 -6.39 -10.74
CA SER A 176 4.68 -6.78 -11.94
C SER A 176 3.64 -5.74 -12.33
N ASP A 177 3.52 -5.49 -13.61
CA ASP A 177 2.49 -4.65 -14.21
C ASP A 177 1.45 -5.52 -14.93
N LEU A 178 0.19 -5.39 -14.53
CA LEU A 178 -0.94 -6.04 -15.16
C LEU A 178 -2.11 -5.05 -15.27
N PRO A 179 -2.00 -4.04 -16.15
CA PRO A 179 -3.07 -3.05 -16.31
C PRO A 179 -4.35 -3.74 -16.75
N PHE A 180 -5.42 -3.47 -16.01
CA PHE A 180 -6.66 -4.19 -16.15
C PHE A 180 -7.81 -3.27 -16.61
N GLU A 181 -8.46 -3.66 -17.70
CA GLU A 181 -9.75 -3.11 -18.12
C GLU A 181 -10.84 -4.19 -17.97
N TYR A 182 -11.77 -4.00 -17.05
CA TYR A 182 -12.96 -4.84 -16.94
C TYR A 182 -13.96 -4.47 -18.04
N LYS A 183 -14.09 -5.34 -19.03
CA LYS A 183 -15.20 -5.28 -19.99
C LYS A 183 -16.31 -6.20 -19.49
N LYS A 184 -17.42 -5.62 -19.03
CA LYS A 184 -18.64 -6.38 -18.74
C LYS A 184 -19.15 -6.96 -20.04
N ASN A 185 -18.92 -8.24 -20.29
CA ASN A 185 -19.59 -8.92 -21.39
C ASN A 185 -21.07 -8.91 -21.08
N SER A 186 -21.86 -8.23 -21.89
CA SER A 186 -23.28 -8.42 -21.92
C SER A 186 -23.50 -9.87 -22.40
N ILE A 187 -23.79 -10.77 -21.47
CA ILE A 187 -24.36 -12.06 -21.81
C ILE A 187 -25.70 -11.72 -22.48
N MET A 188 -25.80 -11.91 -23.78
CA MET A 188 -27.10 -12.01 -24.42
C MET A 188 -27.79 -13.21 -23.77
N ASP A 189 -28.85 -12.95 -23.02
CA ASP A 189 -29.79 -13.98 -22.63
C ASP A 189 -30.31 -14.63 -23.90
N ILE A 190 -29.96 -15.91 -24.11
CA ILE A 190 -30.55 -16.79 -25.15
C ILE A 190 -31.70 -17.53 -24.49
#